data_6db4e71b97b53f319249b43ce07a9207
#
_entry.id   6db4e71b97b53f319249b43ce07a9207
#
_cell.length_a   1.000
_cell.length_b   1.000
_cell.length_c   1.000
_cell.angle_alpha   90.00
_cell.angle_beta   90.00
_cell.angle_gamma   90.00
#
_symmetry.space_group_name_H-M   'P 1'
#
loop_
_entity.id
_entity.type
_entity.pdbx_description
1 polymer ?
#
loop_
_entity_poly.entity_id
_entity_poly.type
_entity_poly.pdbx_seq_one_letter_code
_entity_poly.pdbx_strand_id
1 'polypeptide(L)'
;RGLIDLGIDRVISGPGAVEPPAIVAAIDEIPPGSVVVSLDAKGGEVVVSGWTEGTGLDPAAAAARYEELGAGAVLFTNVDVEGQLAGIDRNAVESVVGAVDIPVIASGGVATVEDVVALKRTGAVAVVVGTALYEGAFTLRAAQAAADEA
;
A
#
# COMPACT_ATOMS: atom_id res chain seq x y z
N ARG A 1 -11.63 2.62 17.54
CA ARG A 1 -13.12 2.52 17.68
C ARG A 1 -13.82 3.78 17.18
N GLY A 2 -13.54 4.95 17.70
CA GLY A 2 -14.26 6.18 17.36
C GLY A 2 -14.42 6.48 15.86
N LEU A 3 -13.46 6.14 15.00
CA LEU A 3 -13.58 6.32 13.55
C LEU A 3 -14.58 5.32 12.92
N ILE A 4 -14.57 4.09 13.36
CA ILE A 4 -15.52 3.05 12.88
C ILE A 4 -16.94 3.40 13.30
N ASP A 5 -17.13 3.91 14.54
CA ASP A 5 -18.43 4.37 15.04
C ASP A 5 -19.02 5.54 14.24
N LEU A 6 -18.17 6.28 13.52
CA LEU A 6 -18.55 7.35 12.58
C LEU A 6 -18.86 6.84 11.16
N GLY A 7 -18.86 5.52 10.94
CA GLY A 7 -19.18 4.91 9.63
C GLY A 7 -17.99 4.80 8.67
N ILE A 8 -16.75 4.84 9.19
CA ILE A 8 -15.55 4.57 8.39
C ILE A 8 -15.37 3.05 8.30
N ASP A 9 -15.25 2.52 7.08
CA ASP A 9 -15.11 1.08 6.84
C ASP A 9 -13.74 0.54 7.16
N ARG A 10 -12.68 1.32 6.92
CA ARG A 10 -11.29 0.90 7.09
C ARG A 10 -10.41 2.01 7.67
N VAL A 11 -9.43 1.61 8.46
CA VAL A 11 -8.44 2.50 9.06
C VAL A 11 -7.04 2.08 8.61
N ILE A 12 -6.27 3.02 8.09
CA ILE A 12 -4.87 2.78 7.73
C ILE A 12 -4.01 3.02 8.98
N SER A 13 -3.27 1.99 9.38
CA SER A 13 -2.25 2.09 10.43
C SER A 13 -0.89 2.29 9.78
N GLY A 14 -0.24 3.40 10.12
CA GLY A 14 1.05 3.80 9.53
C GLY A 14 2.24 2.98 10.03
N PRO A 15 3.47 3.34 9.61
CA PRO A 15 4.70 2.56 9.82
C PRO A 15 5.16 2.45 11.28
N GLY A 16 4.55 3.13 12.24
CA GLY A 16 4.70 2.82 13.67
C GLY A 16 4.20 1.41 14.05
N ALA A 17 3.54 0.78 13.11
CA ALA A 17 3.02 -0.57 13.16
C ALA A 17 4.07 -1.69 12.95
N VAL A 18 5.35 -1.37 12.76
CA VAL A 18 6.42 -2.39 12.71
C VAL A 18 6.58 -3.09 14.06
N GLU A 19 6.08 -2.48 15.15
CA GLU A 19 5.94 -3.18 16.42
C GLU A 19 4.61 -3.97 16.44
N PRO A 20 4.65 -5.31 16.36
CA PRO A 20 3.47 -6.18 16.37
C PRO A 20 2.41 -5.85 17.43
N PRO A 21 2.76 -5.43 18.67
CA PRO A 21 1.77 -5.13 19.70
C PRO A 21 0.78 -4.03 19.35
N ALA A 22 1.22 -3.00 18.61
CA ALA A 22 0.34 -1.87 18.26
C ALA A 22 -0.70 -2.26 17.19
N ILE A 23 -0.31 -3.09 16.21
CA ILE A 23 -1.24 -3.61 15.19
C ILE A 23 -2.20 -4.62 15.80
N VAL A 24 -1.71 -5.56 16.60
CA VAL A 24 -2.54 -6.54 17.29
C VAL A 24 -3.60 -5.83 18.12
N ALA A 25 -3.20 -4.82 18.92
CA ALA A 25 -4.15 -4.03 19.70
C ALA A 25 -5.20 -3.31 18.82
N ALA A 26 -4.79 -2.79 17.65
CA ALA A 26 -5.74 -2.16 16.72
C ALA A 26 -6.71 -3.18 16.12
N ILE A 27 -6.23 -4.36 15.74
CA ILE A 27 -7.04 -5.45 15.17
C ILE A 27 -8.05 -5.97 16.21
N ASP A 28 -7.64 -6.11 17.47
CA ASP A 28 -8.50 -6.59 18.55
C ASP A 28 -9.63 -5.59 18.92
N GLU A 29 -9.41 -4.30 18.65
CA GLU A 29 -10.36 -3.24 19.04
C GLU A 29 -11.40 -2.90 17.97
N ILE A 30 -11.18 -3.24 16.72
CA ILE A 30 -12.06 -2.88 15.59
C ILE A 30 -12.46 -4.13 14.79
N PRO A 31 -13.53 -4.05 13.95
CA PRO A 31 -14.02 -5.21 13.23
C PRO A 31 -12.92 -5.88 12.38
N PRO A 32 -12.90 -7.23 12.31
CA PRO A 32 -11.96 -7.97 11.49
C PRO A 32 -11.93 -7.46 10.04
N GLY A 33 -10.74 -7.32 9.47
CA GLY A 33 -10.57 -6.84 8.11
C GLY A 33 -10.65 -5.32 7.92
N SER A 34 -10.91 -4.54 8.99
CA SER A 34 -10.96 -3.06 8.92
C SER A 34 -9.59 -2.39 9.03
N VAL A 35 -8.54 -3.10 9.45
CA VAL A 35 -7.19 -2.55 9.52
C VAL A 35 -6.48 -2.73 8.20
N VAL A 36 -6.04 -1.62 7.60
CA VAL A 36 -5.09 -1.59 6.48
C VAL A 36 -3.72 -1.27 7.04
N VAL A 37 -2.75 -2.14 6.84
CA VAL A 37 -1.37 -1.88 7.30
C VAL A 37 -0.59 -1.18 6.20
N SER A 38 0.01 -0.02 6.52
CA SER A 38 0.93 0.67 5.60
C SER A 38 2.33 0.09 5.75
N LEU A 39 2.89 -0.36 4.64
CA LEU A 39 4.27 -0.81 4.49
C LEU A 39 4.99 0.09 3.49
N ASP A 40 5.92 0.87 3.98
CA ASP A 40 6.78 1.72 3.16
C ASP A 40 8.12 1.00 2.98
N ALA A 41 8.56 0.81 1.74
CA ALA A 41 9.81 0.13 1.43
C ALA A 41 10.78 1.04 0.66
N LYS A 42 12.06 0.95 1.02
CA LYS A 42 13.16 1.66 0.39
C LYS A 42 14.38 0.76 0.31
N GLY A 43 15.01 0.69 -0.86
CA GLY A 43 16.18 -0.17 -1.06
C GLY A 43 15.92 -1.65 -0.80
N GLY A 44 14.67 -2.12 -0.98
CA GLY A 44 14.28 -3.51 -0.77
C GLY A 44 13.97 -3.90 0.68
N GLU A 45 13.95 -2.95 1.62
CA GLU A 45 13.59 -3.20 3.01
C GLU A 45 12.46 -2.28 3.49
N VAL A 46 11.69 -2.75 4.48
CA VAL A 46 10.68 -1.91 5.15
C VAL A 46 11.37 -0.80 5.92
N VAL A 47 10.87 0.43 5.76
CA VAL A 47 11.37 1.62 6.44
C VAL A 47 10.33 2.23 7.36
N VAL A 48 10.78 2.90 8.41
CA VAL A 48 9.97 3.55 9.44
C VAL A 48 10.46 4.98 9.70
N SER A 49 9.85 5.65 10.70
CA SER A 49 10.28 6.98 11.16
C SER A 49 10.35 8.03 10.03
N GLY A 50 9.33 8.04 9.14
CA GLY A 50 9.32 8.95 7.98
C GLY A 50 10.40 8.61 6.96
N TRP A 51 10.65 7.31 6.74
CA TRP A 51 11.59 6.74 5.76
C TRP A 51 13.08 6.95 6.09
N THR A 52 13.38 7.22 7.35
CA THR A 52 14.76 7.51 7.81
C THR A 52 15.46 6.31 8.41
N GLU A 53 14.70 5.28 8.82
CA GLU A 53 15.24 4.09 9.49
C GLU A 53 14.83 2.83 8.74
N GLY A 54 15.81 2.05 8.28
CA GLY A 54 15.63 0.72 7.71
C GLY A 54 15.43 -0.31 8.83
N THR A 55 14.59 -1.31 8.58
CA THR A 55 14.30 -2.36 9.56
C THR A 55 14.99 -3.68 9.26
N GLY A 56 15.59 -3.82 8.07
CA GLY A 56 16.12 -5.08 7.57
C GLY A 56 15.05 -6.12 7.22
N LEU A 57 13.76 -5.77 7.28
CA LEU A 57 12.66 -6.68 6.96
C LEU A 57 12.34 -6.61 5.47
N ASP A 58 12.22 -7.77 4.85
CA ASP A 58 11.68 -7.90 3.49
C ASP A 58 10.20 -7.50 3.47
N PRO A 59 9.74 -6.67 2.50
CA PRO A 59 8.37 -6.19 2.46
C PRO A 59 7.32 -7.29 2.27
N ALA A 60 7.62 -8.32 1.47
CA ALA A 60 6.72 -9.44 1.24
C ALA A 60 6.57 -10.30 2.51
N ALA A 61 7.68 -10.58 3.20
CA ALA A 61 7.67 -11.28 4.49
C ALA A 61 6.94 -10.49 5.58
N ALA A 62 7.09 -9.16 5.60
CA ALA A 62 6.36 -8.30 6.52
C ALA A 62 4.85 -8.32 6.23
N ALA A 63 4.44 -8.24 4.95
CA ALA A 63 3.04 -8.30 4.54
C ALA A 63 2.39 -9.63 4.99
N ALA A 64 3.02 -10.77 4.71
CA ALA A 64 2.54 -12.09 5.14
C ALA A 64 2.36 -12.18 6.66
N ARG A 65 3.31 -11.65 7.43
CA ARG A 65 3.19 -11.60 8.88
C ARG A 65 2.00 -10.77 9.36
N TYR A 66 1.70 -9.65 8.71
CA TYR A 66 0.53 -8.83 9.08
C TYR A 66 -0.79 -9.47 8.70
N GLU A 67 -0.83 -10.21 7.61
CA GLU A 67 -1.97 -11.05 7.27
C GLU A 67 -2.23 -12.11 8.35
N GLU A 68 -1.20 -12.83 8.82
CA GLU A 68 -1.30 -13.79 9.93
C GLU A 68 -1.83 -13.15 11.22
N LEU A 69 -1.51 -11.86 11.46
CA LEU A 69 -2.01 -11.08 12.59
C LEU A 69 -3.45 -10.59 12.42
N GLY A 70 -4.07 -10.77 11.23
CA GLY A 70 -5.46 -10.40 10.95
C GLY A 70 -5.66 -9.03 10.28
N ALA A 71 -4.62 -8.49 9.66
CA ALA A 71 -4.79 -7.31 8.80
C ALA A 71 -5.77 -7.60 7.66
N GLY A 72 -6.60 -6.62 7.30
CA GLY A 72 -7.59 -6.74 6.24
C GLY A 72 -7.10 -6.31 4.86
N ALA A 73 -5.99 -5.59 4.78
CA ALA A 73 -5.33 -5.20 3.55
C ALA A 73 -3.92 -4.65 3.85
N VAL A 74 -3.10 -4.58 2.81
CA VAL A 74 -1.79 -3.90 2.83
C VAL A 74 -1.83 -2.70 1.91
N LEU A 75 -1.37 -1.53 2.39
CA LEU A 75 -1.00 -0.38 1.58
C LEU A 75 0.52 -0.41 1.43
N PHE A 76 1.00 -0.78 0.25
CA PHE A 76 2.43 -0.87 -0.05
C PHE A 76 2.92 0.37 -0.81
N THR A 77 3.85 1.12 -0.23
CA THR A 77 4.48 2.28 -0.86
C THR A 77 5.95 1.97 -1.21
N ASN A 78 6.29 2.03 -2.50
CA ASN A 78 7.69 2.03 -2.90
C ASN A 78 8.23 3.47 -2.83
N VAL A 79 9.07 3.71 -1.79
CA VAL A 79 9.63 5.03 -1.49
C VAL A 79 10.72 5.44 -2.49
N ASP A 80 11.41 4.47 -3.12
CA ASP A 80 12.49 4.75 -4.07
C ASP A 80 12.00 5.52 -5.31
N VAL A 81 10.71 5.39 -5.64
CA VAL A 81 10.08 6.06 -6.79
C VAL A 81 8.98 7.05 -6.38
N GLU A 82 8.67 7.15 -5.08
CA GLU A 82 7.59 8.01 -4.58
C GLU A 82 7.85 9.48 -4.92
N GLY A 83 6.81 10.15 -5.47
CA GLY A 83 6.84 11.57 -5.80
C GLY A 83 7.75 11.99 -6.96
N GLN A 84 8.47 11.06 -7.58
CA GLN A 84 9.49 11.37 -8.60
C GLN A 84 8.94 11.39 -10.03
N LEU A 85 7.71 10.90 -10.25
CA LEU A 85 7.14 10.68 -11.59
C LEU A 85 8.08 9.86 -12.52
N ALA A 86 8.85 8.95 -11.93
CA ALA A 86 9.85 8.15 -12.62
C ALA A 86 9.31 6.79 -13.12
N GLY A 87 8.03 6.52 -12.87
CA GLY A 87 7.40 5.23 -13.13
C GLY A 87 7.42 4.31 -11.90
N ILE A 88 6.76 3.16 -12.03
CA ILE A 88 6.54 2.19 -10.96
C ILE A 88 7.61 1.09 -10.94
N ASP A 89 7.85 0.52 -9.77
CA ASP A 89 8.57 -0.75 -9.63
C ASP A 89 7.56 -1.92 -9.54
N ARG A 90 7.27 -2.54 -10.68
CA ARG A 90 6.33 -3.66 -10.77
C ARG A 90 6.79 -4.87 -9.96
N ASN A 91 8.08 -5.19 -9.97
CA ASN A 91 8.60 -6.38 -9.30
C ASN A 91 8.42 -6.29 -7.79
N ALA A 92 8.62 -5.10 -7.20
CA ALA A 92 8.38 -4.88 -5.78
C ALA A 92 6.91 -5.09 -5.42
N VAL A 93 5.97 -4.58 -6.25
CA VAL A 93 4.52 -4.78 -6.02
C VAL A 93 4.13 -6.24 -6.22
N GLU A 94 4.60 -6.90 -7.29
CA GLU A 94 4.33 -8.32 -7.57
C GLU A 94 4.83 -9.22 -6.43
N SER A 95 5.97 -8.91 -5.84
CA SER A 95 6.50 -9.65 -4.69
C SER A 95 5.57 -9.59 -3.48
N VAL A 96 5.05 -8.41 -3.15
CA VAL A 96 4.11 -8.25 -2.03
C VAL A 96 2.76 -8.90 -2.33
N VAL A 97 2.22 -8.69 -3.54
CA VAL A 97 0.94 -9.31 -3.96
C VAL A 97 1.03 -10.84 -3.93
N GLY A 98 2.15 -11.41 -4.37
CA GLY A 98 2.34 -12.86 -4.39
C GLY A 98 2.55 -13.50 -3.00
N ALA A 99 2.79 -12.69 -1.98
CA ALA A 99 3.07 -13.17 -0.63
C ALA A 99 1.82 -13.22 0.28
N VAL A 100 0.69 -12.64 -0.13
CA VAL A 100 -0.53 -12.52 0.70
C VAL A 100 -1.78 -12.82 -0.10
N ASP A 101 -2.82 -13.28 0.59
CA ASP A 101 -4.17 -13.47 0.02
C ASP A 101 -5.06 -12.23 0.27
N ILE A 102 -4.70 -11.36 1.22
CA ILE A 102 -5.43 -10.11 1.48
C ILE A 102 -5.16 -9.06 0.40
N PRO A 103 -6.10 -8.12 0.18
CA PRO A 103 -5.96 -7.05 -0.80
C PRO A 103 -4.69 -6.21 -0.63
N VAL A 104 -3.96 -5.97 -1.74
CA VAL A 104 -2.82 -5.04 -1.77
C VAL A 104 -3.20 -3.78 -2.52
N ILE A 105 -2.97 -2.63 -1.89
CA ILE A 105 -3.11 -1.29 -2.47
C ILE A 105 -1.70 -0.80 -2.78
N ALA A 106 -1.39 -0.51 -4.04
CA ALA A 106 -0.07 -0.04 -4.44
C ALA A 106 0.04 1.49 -4.36
N SER A 107 1.21 1.99 -3.97
CA SER A 107 1.55 3.41 -3.91
C SER A 107 3.00 3.63 -4.33
N GLY A 108 3.31 4.82 -4.85
CA GLY A 108 4.65 5.23 -5.26
C GLY A 108 4.89 5.16 -6.76
N GLY A 109 5.46 6.23 -7.32
CA GLY A 109 6.00 6.29 -8.66
C GLY A 109 5.02 6.44 -9.82
N VAL A 110 3.72 6.36 -9.61
CA VAL A 110 2.73 6.48 -10.70
C VAL A 110 2.88 7.81 -11.42
N ALA A 111 3.24 7.76 -12.70
CA ALA A 111 3.48 8.91 -13.56
C ALA A 111 2.50 8.99 -14.74
N THR A 112 2.02 7.85 -15.22
CA THR A 112 1.19 7.73 -16.43
C THR A 112 -0.04 6.84 -16.19
N VAL A 113 -0.98 6.87 -17.12
CA VAL A 113 -2.13 5.96 -17.11
C VAL A 113 -1.69 4.51 -17.32
N GLU A 114 -0.64 4.30 -18.11
CA GLU A 114 -0.05 2.98 -18.37
C GLU A 114 0.52 2.36 -17.09
N ASP A 115 1.05 3.17 -16.16
CA ASP A 115 1.49 2.69 -14.84
C ASP A 115 0.32 2.14 -14.03
N VAL A 116 -0.84 2.80 -14.07
CA VAL A 116 -2.06 2.32 -13.39
C VAL A 116 -2.48 0.97 -13.94
N VAL A 117 -2.50 0.81 -15.27
CA VAL A 117 -2.78 -0.46 -15.95
C VAL A 117 -1.76 -1.53 -15.58
N ALA A 118 -0.48 -1.16 -15.55
CA ALA A 118 0.58 -2.09 -15.19
C ALA A 118 0.45 -2.57 -13.72
N LEU A 119 0.11 -1.68 -12.79
CA LEU A 119 -0.15 -2.04 -11.39
C LEU A 119 -1.37 -2.96 -11.24
N LYS A 120 -2.46 -2.70 -11.95
CA LYS A 120 -3.61 -3.62 -11.97
C LYS A 120 -3.20 -5.04 -12.37
N ARG A 121 -2.32 -5.17 -13.38
CA ARG A 121 -1.83 -6.47 -13.86
C ARG A 121 -0.93 -7.22 -12.88
N THR A 122 -0.39 -6.55 -11.87
CA THR A 122 0.33 -7.21 -10.77
C THR A 122 -0.61 -7.95 -9.81
N GLY A 123 -1.91 -7.68 -9.88
CA GLY A 123 -2.91 -8.17 -8.93
C GLY A 123 -3.24 -7.18 -7.80
N ALA A 124 -2.62 -5.99 -7.78
CA ALA A 124 -3.03 -4.93 -6.86
C ALA A 124 -4.50 -4.54 -7.10
N VAL A 125 -5.28 -4.45 -6.02
CA VAL A 125 -6.72 -4.17 -6.11
C VAL A 125 -7.05 -2.68 -6.23
N ALA A 126 -6.11 -1.83 -5.84
CA ALA A 126 -6.23 -0.37 -5.90
C ALA A 126 -4.84 0.27 -6.03
N VAL A 127 -4.83 1.54 -6.42
CA VAL A 127 -3.61 2.35 -6.51
C VAL A 127 -3.85 3.73 -5.90
N VAL A 128 -2.85 4.22 -5.18
CA VAL A 128 -2.79 5.61 -4.72
C VAL A 128 -2.04 6.43 -5.78
N VAL A 129 -2.69 7.48 -6.29
CA VAL A 129 -2.11 8.41 -7.23
C VAL A 129 -2.06 9.80 -6.58
N GLY A 130 -0.87 10.31 -6.35
CA GLY A 130 -0.62 11.62 -5.73
C GLY A 130 -0.15 12.65 -6.75
N THR A 131 1.15 12.84 -6.82
CA THR A 131 1.84 13.88 -7.60
C THR A 131 1.35 13.98 -9.04
N ALA A 132 1.17 12.87 -9.74
CA ALA A 132 0.71 12.87 -11.13
C ALA A 132 -0.65 13.55 -11.35
N LEU A 133 -1.58 13.42 -10.39
CA LEU A 133 -2.88 14.12 -10.45
C LEU A 133 -2.72 15.62 -10.15
N TYR A 134 -1.90 15.99 -9.17
CA TYR A 134 -1.68 17.39 -8.81
C TYR A 134 -0.93 18.16 -9.91
N GLU A 135 0.00 17.50 -10.60
CA GLU A 135 0.73 18.05 -11.75
C GLU A 135 -0.08 18.01 -13.06
N GLY A 136 -1.25 17.36 -13.05
CA GLY A 136 -2.12 17.27 -14.22
C GLY A 136 -1.58 16.35 -15.31
N ALA A 137 -0.74 15.38 -15.00
CA ALA A 137 -0.20 14.41 -15.95
C ALA A 137 -1.32 13.62 -16.64
N PHE A 138 -2.37 13.29 -15.90
CA PHE A 138 -3.61 12.67 -16.40
C PHE A 138 -4.78 12.98 -15.46
N THR A 139 -5.99 12.64 -15.89
CA THR A 139 -7.19 12.79 -15.06
C THR A 139 -7.54 11.48 -14.35
N LEU A 140 -8.16 11.55 -13.18
CA LEU A 140 -8.65 10.35 -12.47
C LEU A 140 -9.59 9.53 -13.36
N ARG A 141 -10.46 10.20 -14.14
CA ARG A 141 -11.37 9.52 -15.08
C ARG A 141 -10.61 8.72 -16.15
N ALA A 142 -9.53 9.26 -16.70
CA ALA A 142 -8.71 8.55 -17.69
C ALA A 142 -8.05 7.31 -17.07
N ALA A 143 -7.52 7.45 -15.85
CA ALA A 143 -6.92 6.33 -15.11
C ALA A 143 -7.94 5.23 -14.80
N GLN A 144 -9.14 5.60 -14.34
CA GLN A 144 -10.22 4.65 -14.06
C GLN A 144 -10.67 3.92 -15.33
N ALA A 145 -10.92 4.65 -16.44
CA ALA A 145 -11.33 4.05 -17.70
C ALA A 145 -10.29 3.02 -18.21
N ALA A 146 -9.00 3.37 -18.18
CA ALA A 146 -7.94 2.47 -18.58
C ALA A 146 -7.80 1.24 -17.66
N ALA A 147 -8.02 1.43 -16.37
CA ALA A 147 -8.04 0.33 -15.43
C ALA A 147 -9.23 -0.61 -15.66
N ASP A 148 -10.40 -0.11 -16.04
CA ASP A 148 -11.60 -0.92 -16.31
C ASP A 148 -11.47 -1.77 -17.58
N GLU A 149 -10.68 -1.29 -18.57
CA GLU A 149 -10.43 -1.97 -19.84
C GLU A 149 -9.30 -3.02 -19.78
N ALA A 150 -8.48 -3.03 -18.71
CA ALA A 150 -7.28 -3.86 -18.56
C ALA A 150 -7.58 -5.16 -17.80
#